data_f48c689337f851f0a65c5afa99a4128c
#
_entry.id   f48c689337f851f0a65c5afa99a4128c
#
_cell.length_a   1.000
_cell.length_b   1.000
_cell.length_c   1.000
_cell.angle_alpha   90.00
_cell.angle_beta   90.00
_cell.angle_gamma   90.00
#
_symmetry.space_group_name_H-M   'P 1'
#
loop_
_entity.id
_entity.type
_entity.pdbx_description
1 polymer ?
#
loop_
_entity_poly.entity_id
_entity_poly.type
_entity_poly.pdbx_seq_one_letter_code
_entity_poly.pdbx_strand_id
1 'polypeptide(L)'
;MRKREKRERRKNERAIVDFIMVMNHFFHYLREWLLEMDDPRNKSYITYTQADLFYMGLLKNVCGQYSMRGMYENFNEENCIDTLRILSGNKKLNEMPHYDTLNYYLERLSPECVSALRKKMVTSLIRGKQFNKGRIQKKYWRIILDGTGFFYFKEKHCENCLYVERTDKDGKKSKQYYHKVLEAKIMLSENVIISIGTEFIENENEEVSKQDCELNAAKRLLERIKKEYPRLPICIQGDALYATEPFMKLCKEYKWSYLLTQKSGRQKNVDEGFEWIKKGEDTEYQTGLCEEKGRGFYANHVEEVAGKEEIMNVFEYEYEGKDKKQKTTFRWITNLEINKRNLEELIQAGRWRWKIENEGFNNQKNGLYRIKHLNSRNSNAMKNHYLITQIADILMQLYLAWNPYVKELKQTIKNTSSKLLESFRRLKITEEDVSYILRYTTIYLE
;
A
#
# COMPACT_ATOMS: atom_id res chain seq x y z
N MET A 1 32.28 0.60 -27.11
CA MET A 1 31.03 0.84 -26.37
C MET A 1 30.11 1.71 -27.22
N ARG A 2 28.92 1.21 -27.59
CA ARG A 2 27.98 1.92 -28.46
C ARG A 2 27.47 3.20 -27.75
N LYS A 3 27.15 4.25 -28.52
CA LYS A 3 26.65 5.55 -27.98
C LYS A 3 25.45 5.35 -27.02
N ARG A 4 24.62 4.34 -27.26
CA ARG A 4 23.49 3.91 -26.44
C ARG A 4 23.93 3.36 -25.07
N GLU A 5 24.96 2.46 -25.05
CA GLU A 5 25.51 1.89 -23.82
C GLU A 5 26.15 2.95 -22.90
N LYS A 6 26.87 3.94 -23.48
CA LYS A 6 27.40 5.09 -22.72
C LYS A 6 26.26 5.93 -22.11
N ARG A 7 25.16 6.11 -22.84
CA ARG A 7 24.00 6.88 -22.37
C ARG A 7 23.24 6.12 -21.26
N GLU A 8 23.10 4.80 -21.40
CA GLU A 8 22.48 3.94 -20.38
C GLU A 8 23.34 3.86 -19.10
N ARG A 9 24.67 3.77 -19.25
CA ARG A 9 25.59 3.77 -18.11
C ARG A 9 25.51 5.09 -17.32
N ARG A 10 25.57 6.24 -17.98
CA ARG A 10 25.42 7.56 -17.33
C ARG A 10 24.09 7.73 -16.61
N LYS A 11 23.02 7.10 -17.11
CA LYS A 11 21.67 7.18 -16.52
C LYS A 11 21.54 6.27 -15.30
N ASN A 12 22.12 5.09 -15.33
CA ASN A 12 22.18 4.20 -14.16
C ASN A 12 23.01 4.80 -13.02
N GLU A 13 24.07 5.54 -13.36
CA GLU A 13 24.94 6.23 -12.41
C GLU A 13 24.20 7.34 -11.62
N ARG A 14 23.09 7.87 -12.15
CA ARG A 14 22.31 8.94 -11.52
C ARG A 14 21.03 8.49 -10.82
N ALA A 15 20.78 7.19 -10.69
CA ALA A 15 19.51 6.68 -10.18
C ALA A 15 19.15 7.25 -8.80
N ILE A 16 20.11 7.37 -7.88
CA ILE A 16 19.87 7.94 -6.55
C ILE A 16 19.54 9.44 -6.59
N VAL A 17 20.16 10.19 -7.50
CA VAL A 17 19.87 11.63 -7.70
C VAL A 17 18.44 11.79 -8.20
N ASP A 18 18.04 11.02 -9.21
CA ASP A 18 16.68 11.04 -9.75
C ASP A 18 15.65 10.65 -8.68
N PHE A 19 15.98 9.70 -7.81
CA PHE A 19 15.14 9.33 -6.66
C PHE A 19 14.99 10.49 -5.66
N ILE A 20 16.09 11.16 -5.31
CA ILE A 20 16.07 12.33 -4.42
C ILE A 20 15.25 13.46 -5.04
N MET A 21 15.34 13.66 -6.37
CA MET A 21 14.52 14.64 -7.09
C MET A 21 13.03 14.38 -6.90
N VAL A 22 12.59 13.14 -7.13
CA VAL A 22 11.18 12.74 -6.95
C VAL A 22 10.75 12.95 -5.51
N MET A 23 11.55 12.50 -4.56
CA MET A 23 11.28 12.67 -3.14
C MET A 23 11.10 14.15 -2.77
N ASN A 24 12.01 15.02 -3.18
CA ASN A 24 11.95 16.44 -2.88
C ASN A 24 10.82 17.16 -3.62
N HIS A 25 10.50 16.76 -4.86
CA HIS A 25 9.40 17.34 -5.60
C HIS A 25 8.05 17.15 -4.90
N PHE A 26 7.77 15.91 -4.45
CA PHE A 26 6.49 15.60 -3.82
C PHE A 26 6.46 15.95 -2.33
N PHE A 27 7.62 15.89 -1.66
CA PHE A 27 7.74 15.98 -0.20
C PHE A 27 8.87 16.95 0.19
N HIS A 28 8.74 18.19 -0.27
CA HIS A 28 9.74 19.25 -0.04
C HIS A 28 10.10 19.44 1.44
N TYR A 29 9.12 19.26 2.34
CA TYR A 29 9.28 19.41 3.78
C TYR A 29 9.52 18.08 4.51
N LEU A 30 9.94 17.01 3.81
CA LEU A 30 10.08 15.71 4.46
C LEU A 30 11.09 15.72 5.60
N ARG A 31 12.22 16.39 5.40
CA ARG A 31 13.25 16.53 6.45
C ARG A 31 12.73 17.26 7.68
N GLU A 32 12.05 18.37 7.48
CA GLU A 32 11.43 19.15 8.55
C GLU A 32 10.41 18.32 9.30
N TRP A 33 9.56 17.59 8.61
CA TRP A 33 8.58 16.69 9.24
C TRP A 33 9.24 15.58 10.06
N LEU A 34 10.39 15.07 9.61
CA LEU A 34 11.16 14.08 10.36
C LEU A 34 11.76 14.68 11.64
N LEU A 35 12.29 15.90 11.58
CA LEU A 35 12.85 16.60 12.73
C LEU A 35 11.79 17.07 13.73
N GLU A 36 10.55 17.27 13.29
CA GLU A 36 9.40 17.58 14.16
C GLU A 36 8.81 16.36 14.89
N MET A 37 9.18 15.14 14.48
CA MET A 37 8.69 13.93 15.16
C MET A 37 9.23 13.88 16.60
N ASP A 38 8.43 13.34 17.52
CA ASP A 38 8.89 13.09 18.88
C ASP A 38 10.11 12.17 18.88
N ASP A 39 11.15 12.59 19.60
CA ASP A 39 12.31 11.74 19.82
C ASP A 39 12.30 11.20 21.27
N PRO A 40 12.00 9.92 21.43
CA PRO A 40 11.90 9.31 22.76
C PRO A 40 13.27 9.06 23.41
N ARG A 41 14.37 9.42 22.75
CA ARG A 41 15.73 9.24 23.27
C ARG A 41 16.12 10.39 24.21
N ASN A 42 17.02 10.11 25.14
CA ASN A 42 17.59 11.14 25.97
C ASN A 42 18.48 12.09 25.15
N LYS A 43 18.10 13.36 25.12
CA LYS A 43 18.76 14.42 24.31
C LYS A 43 20.26 14.54 24.55
N SER A 44 20.74 14.23 25.75
CA SER A 44 22.17 14.29 26.10
C SER A 44 23.03 13.23 25.43
N TYR A 45 22.42 12.17 24.87
CA TYR A 45 23.13 11.04 24.27
C TYR A 45 22.79 10.84 22.78
N ILE A 46 22.21 11.86 22.15
CA ILE A 46 21.85 11.78 20.72
C ILE A 46 23.10 12.11 19.89
N THR A 47 23.66 11.10 19.24
CA THR A 47 24.72 11.25 18.22
C THR A 47 24.12 11.44 16.83
N TYR A 48 23.06 10.68 16.52
CA TYR A 48 22.37 10.69 15.22
C TYR A 48 20.97 11.28 15.37
N THR A 49 20.61 12.19 14.47
CA THR A 49 19.27 12.80 14.46
C THR A 49 18.19 11.77 14.06
N GLN A 50 16.92 12.06 14.35
CA GLN A 50 15.81 11.23 13.86
C GLN A 50 15.85 11.12 12.34
N ALA A 51 16.20 12.22 11.64
CA ALA A 51 16.30 12.24 10.20
C ALA A 51 17.40 11.29 9.67
N ASP A 52 18.58 11.22 10.33
CA ASP A 52 19.64 10.27 9.97
C ASP A 52 19.11 8.83 10.01
N LEU A 53 18.47 8.46 11.11
CA LEU A 53 17.97 7.11 11.34
C LEU A 53 16.81 6.76 10.40
N PHE A 54 15.90 7.72 10.19
CA PHE A 54 14.75 7.49 9.34
C PHE A 54 15.13 7.36 7.86
N TYR A 55 15.98 8.25 7.33
CA TYR A 55 16.47 8.14 5.96
C TYR A 55 17.27 6.87 5.74
N MET A 56 18.08 6.45 6.70
CA MET A 56 18.79 5.17 6.63
C MET A 56 17.81 3.99 6.52
N GLY A 57 16.77 3.93 7.36
CA GLY A 57 15.72 2.91 7.29
C GLY A 57 14.91 2.96 6.00
N LEU A 58 14.65 4.15 5.47
CA LEU A 58 13.96 4.36 4.21
C LEU A 58 14.80 3.88 3.03
N LEU A 59 16.08 4.31 2.95
CA LEU A 59 17.02 3.89 1.91
C LEU A 59 17.29 2.38 1.95
N LYS A 60 17.29 1.77 3.14
CA LYS A 60 17.34 0.31 3.30
C LYS A 60 16.28 -0.37 2.43
N ASN A 61 15.03 0.06 2.55
CA ASN A 61 13.93 -0.52 1.80
C ASN A 61 14.03 -0.21 0.29
N VAL A 62 14.29 1.04 -0.07
CA VAL A 62 14.39 1.49 -1.46
C VAL A 62 15.55 0.80 -2.20
N CYS A 63 16.69 0.61 -1.53
CA CYS A 63 17.85 -0.09 -2.07
C CYS A 63 17.77 -1.63 -1.94
N GLY A 64 16.61 -2.17 -1.53
CA GLY A 64 16.37 -3.61 -1.47
C GLY A 64 17.17 -4.37 -0.41
N GLN A 65 17.61 -3.68 0.62
CA GLN A 65 18.31 -4.29 1.74
C GLN A 65 17.28 -4.83 2.74
N TYR A 66 17.03 -6.13 2.73
CA TYR A 66 16.00 -6.72 3.60
C TYR A 66 16.47 -6.90 5.04
N SER A 67 17.77 -7.15 5.28
CA SER A 67 18.32 -7.30 6.64
C SER A 67 19.02 -6.04 7.11
N MET A 68 19.01 -5.81 8.41
CA MET A 68 19.67 -4.68 9.06
C MET A 68 21.18 -4.76 8.93
N ARG A 69 21.74 -5.96 9.12
CA ARG A 69 23.19 -6.20 8.96
C ARG A 69 23.62 -5.96 7.52
N GLY A 70 22.92 -6.54 6.52
CA GLY A 70 23.25 -6.34 5.12
C GLY A 70 23.15 -4.87 4.69
N MET A 71 22.18 -4.12 5.24
CA MET A 71 22.11 -2.67 5.05
C MET A 71 23.39 -1.99 5.55
N TYR A 72 23.78 -2.22 6.80
CA TYR A 72 24.96 -1.59 7.40
C TYR A 72 26.25 -1.90 6.61
N GLU A 73 26.46 -3.17 6.25
CA GLU A 73 27.61 -3.60 5.45
C GLU A 73 27.65 -2.93 4.06
N ASN A 74 26.51 -2.70 3.41
CA ASN A 74 26.42 -2.08 2.10
C ASN A 74 26.42 -0.56 2.12
N PHE A 75 26.00 0.07 3.22
CA PHE A 75 25.90 1.53 3.33
C PHE A 75 27.10 2.19 4.00
N ASN A 76 28.02 1.43 4.58
CA ASN A 76 29.22 1.95 5.24
C ASN A 76 30.32 2.35 4.22
N GLU A 77 29.94 3.24 3.31
CA GLU A 77 30.77 3.79 2.23
C GLU A 77 30.69 5.32 2.30
N GLU A 78 31.78 6.02 2.00
CA GLU A 78 31.86 7.48 2.11
C GLU A 78 30.74 8.21 1.35
N ASN A 79 30.45 7.80 0.10
CA ASN A 79 29.39 8.40 -0.70
C ASN A 79 27.98 8.19 -0.09
N CYS A 80 27.74 7.05 0.57
CA CYS A 80 26.48 6.80 1.26
C CYS A 80 26.34 7.72 2.48
N ILE A 81 27.42 7.91 3.24
CA ILE A 81 27.45 8.78 4.41
C ILE A 81 27.22 10.23 3.98
N ASP A 82 27.91 10.68 2.90
CA ASP A 82 27.73 12.02 2.33
C ASP A 82 26.29 12.26 1.88
N THR A 83 25.70 11.30 1.17
CA THR A 83 24.28 11.40 0.74
C THR A 83 23.36 11.46 1.95
N LEU A 84 23.56 10.63 2.98
CA LEU A 84 22.76 10.67 4.20
C LEU A 84 22.90 12.00 4.92
N ARG A 85 24.13 12.55 5.02
CA ARG A 85 24.42 13.88 5.58
C ARG A 85 23.64 14.99 4.89
N ILE A 86 23.57 14.96 3.55
CA ILE A 86 22.81 15.94 2.76
C ILE A 86 21.32 15.80 3.00
N LEU A 87 20.78 14.58 2.98
CA LEU A 87 19.35 14.33 3.17
C LEU A 87 18.88 14.73 4.56
N SER A 88 19.61 14.36 5.60
CA SER A 88 19.27 14.66 6.99
C SER A 88 19.58 16.11 7.40
N GLY A 89 20.52 16.75 6.69
CA GLY A 89 21.05 18.07 7.06
C GLY A 89 22.01 18.04 8.25
N ASN A 90 22.41 16.85 8.70
CA ASN A 90 23.33 16.68 9.83
C ASN A 90 24.79 16.79 9.36
N LYS A 91 25.35 18.01 9.35
CA LYS A 91 26.73 18.27 8.92
C LYS A 91 27.81 17.56 9.77
N LYS A 92 27.46 17.05 10.95
CA LYS A 92 28.38 16.35 11.84
C LYS A 92 28.39 14.84 11.64
N LEU A 93 27.57 14.31 10.73
CA LEU A 93 27.52 12.88 10.45
C LEU A 93 28.82 12.42 9.78
N ASN A 94 29.61 11.57 10.44
CA ASN A 94 30.93 11.10 9.98
C ASN A 94 30.92 9.62 9.60
N GLU A 95 29.92 8.89 10.05
CA GLU A 95 29.81 7.45 9.85
C GLU A 95 28.34 7.05 9.68
N MET A 96 28.10 5.89 9.11
CA MET A 96 26.76 5.32 9.01
C MET A 96 26.30 4.88 10.40
N PRO A 97 25.08 5.29 10.86
CA PRO A 97 24.55 4.82 12.12
C PRO A 97 24.50 3.29 12.17
N HIS A 98 24.94 2.70 13.29
CA HIS A 98 24.83 1.25 13.46
C HIS A 98 23.38 0.82 13.46
N TYR A 99 23.06 -0.35 12.93
CA TYR A 99 21.68 -0.84 12.83
C TYR A 99 21.00 -1.05 14.19
N ASP A 100 21.75 -1.33 15.26
CA ASP A 100 21.19 -1.41 16.61
C ASP A 100 20.71 -0.05 17.10
N THR A 101 21.39 1.05 16.71
CA THR A 101 20.93 2.41 17.03
C THR A 101 19.59 2.72 16.37
N LEU A 102 19.40 2.29 15.11
CA LEU A 102 18.10 2.40 14.44
C LEU A 102 17.04 1.55 15.15
N ASN A 103 17.34 0.28 15.49
CA ASN A 103 16.38 -0.56 16.21
C ASN A 103 16.03 0.02 17.58
N TYR A 104 17.02 0.49 18.36
CA TYR A 104 16.81 1.13 19.65
C TYR A 104 15.88 2.36 19.56
N TYR A 105 16.04 3.16 18.51
CA TYR A 105 15.14 4.29 18.22
C TYR A 105 13.72 3.80 17.89
N LEU A 106 13.59 2.83 17.00
CA LEU A 106 12.28 2.31 16.56
C LEU A 106 11.52 1.54 17.64
N GLU A 107 12.22 0.96 18.63
CA GLU A 107 11.61 0.32 19.78
C GLU A 107 10.86 1.31 20.68
N ARG A 108 11.32 2.55 20.73
CA ARG A 108 10.78 3.62 21.57
C ARG A 108 9.86 4.57 20.83
N LEU A 109 10.01 4.67 19.52
CA LEU A 109 9.17 5.51 18.68
C LEU A 109 7.75 4.95 18.64
N SER A 110 6.75 5.81 18.92
CA SER A 110 5.36 5.42 18.73
C SER A 110 5.04 5.20 17.23
N PRO A 111 4.41 4.07 16.84
CA PRO A 111 3.99 3.82 15.45
C PRO A 111 3.05 4.91 14.90
N GLU A 112 2.34 5.63 15.78
CA GLU A 112 1.47 6.76 15.41
C GLU A 112 2.28 7.92 14.81
N CYS A 113 3.53 8.14 15.25
CA CYS A 113 4.41 9.17 14.69
C CYS A 113 4.71 8.88 13.21
N VAL A 114 5.04 7.63 12.88
CA VAL A 114 5.30 7.21 11.49
C VAL A 114 4.02 7.25 10.65
N SER A 115 2.88 6.88 11.24
CA SER A 115 1.57 6.98 10.59
C SER A 115 1.19 8.45 10.33
N ALA A 116 1.47 9.36 11.25
CA ALA A 116 1.24 10.81 11.07
C ALA A 116 2.12 11.39 9.95
N LEU A 117 3.37 10.95 9.82
CA LEU A 117 4.24 11.30 8.70
C LEU A 117 3.64 10.85 7.37
N ARG A 118 3.23 9.58 7.27
CA ARG A 118 2.54 9.05 6.07
C ARG A 118 1.30 9.87 5.73
N LYS A 119 0.49 10.25 6.73
CA LYS A 119 -0.68 11.12 6.52
C LYS A 119 -0.29 12.47 5.91
N LYS A 120 0.79 13.13 6.40
CA LYS A 120 1.31 14.37 5.81
C LYS A 120 1.66 14.15 4.32
N MET A 121 2.37 13.06 4.00
CA MET A 121 2.75 12.70 2.64
C MET A 121 1.54 12.46 1.73
N VAL A 122 0.61 11.62 2.12
CA VAL A 122 -0.60 11.32 1.35
C VAL A 122 -1.46 12.57 1.14
N THR A 123 -1.58 13.42 2.17
CA THR A 123 -2.31 14.69 2.08
C THR A 123 -1.68 15.61 1.04
N SER A 124 -0.34 15.68 0.98
CA SER A 124 0.38 16.47 -0.04
C SER A 124 0.07 15.98 -1.45
N LEU A 125 0.07 14.66 -1.66
CA LEU A 125 -0.25 14.07 -2.98
C LEU A 125 -1.70 14.33 -3.40
N ILE A 126 -2.66 14.20 -2.49
CA ILE A 126 -4.08 14.47 -2.77
C ILE A 126 -4.30 15.96 -3.12
N ARG A 127 -3.65 16.86 -2.39
CA ARG A 127 -3.76 18.31 -2.60
C ARG A 127 -3.04 18.79 -3.86
N GLY A 128 -1.99 18.12 -4.28
CA GLY A 128 -1.19 18.45 -5.45
C GLY A 128 -1.93 18.36 -6.78
N LYS A 129 -3.14 17.78 -6.82
CA LYS A 129 -4.03 17.64 -8.00
C LYS A 129 -3.41 16.95 -9.23
N GLN A 130 -2.25 16.33 -9.07
CA GLN A 130 -1.55 15.63 -10.16
C GLN A 130 -2.16 14.24 -10.44
N PHE A 131 -2.97 13.72 -9.52
CA PHE A 131 -3.53 12.36 -9.57
C PHE A 131 -5.05 12.39 -9.69
N ASN A 132 -5.56 12.52 -10.92
CA ASN A 132 -7.02 12.56 -11.14
C ASN A 132 -7.56 11.27 -11.78
N LYS A 133 -6.69 10.45 -12.38
CA LYS A 133 -7.08 9.26 -13.15
C LYS A 133 -7.48 8.05 -12.28
N GLY A 134 -7.13 8.03 -11.00
CA GLY A 134 -7.46 6.94 -10.08
C GLY A 134 -8.89 6.96 -9.50
N ARG A 135 -9.72 7.96 -9.84
CA ARG A 135 -11.07 8.12 -9.27
C ARG A 135 -12.13 7.38 -10.07
N ILE A 136 -13.13 6.85 -9.39
CA ILE A 136 -14.37 6.36 -10.01
C ILE A 136 -15.28 7.56 -10.27
N GLN A 137 -15.89 7.61 -11.46
CA GLN A 137 -16.79 8.67 -11.92
C GLN A 137 -16.18 10.06 -11.77
N LYS A 138 -14.86 10.18 -11.89
CA LYS A 138 -14.09 11.44 -11.67
C LYS A 138 -14.29 12.09 -10.29
N LYS A 139 -14.99 11.43 -9.38
CA LYS A 139 -15.40 11.93 -8.07
C LYS A 139 -14.77 11.16 -6.92
N TYR A 140 -14.95 9.86 -6.87
CA TYR A 140 -14.62 9.05 -5.69
C TYR A 140 -13.20 8.51 -5.74
N TRP A 141 -12.42 8.80 -4.71
CA TRP A 141 -11.13 8.16 -4.51
C TRP A 141 -11.32 6.69 -4.15
N ARG A 142 -10.61 5.83 -4.84
CA ARG A 142 -10.67 4.40 -4.61
C ARG A 142 -9.75 4.03 -3.47
N ILE A 143 -10.32 3.49 -2.41
CA ILE A 143 -9.56 2.94 -1.29
C ILE A 143 -9.85 1.44 -1.22
N ILE A 144 -8.80 0.65 -1.35
CA ILE A 144 -8.87 -0.80 -1.39
C ILE A 144 -8.38 -1.34 -0.07
N LEU A 145 -9.21 -2.19 0.57
CA LEU A 145 -8.89 -2.88 1.81
C LEU A 145 -8.44 -4.30 1.52
N ASP A 146 -7.34 -4.70 2.11
CA ASP A 146 -6.91 -6.10 2.09
C ASP A 146 -6.03 -6.44 3.30
N GLY A 147 -6.20 -7.65 3.82
CA GLY A 147 -5.47 -8.16 4.97
C GLY A 147 -4.29 -9.01 4.56
N THR A 148 -3.16 -8.84 5.24
CA THR A 148 -1.98 -9.66 4.97
C THR A 148 -1.34 -10.18 6.24
N GLY A 149 -1.09 -11.51 6.29
CA GLY A 149 -0.29 -12.14 7.34
C GLY A 149 1.20 -11.97 7.07
N PHE A 150 1.94 -11.69 8.11
CA PHE A 150 3.39 -11.66 8.10
C PHE A 150 3.92 -12.21 9.43
N PHE A 151 5.13 -12.76 9.41
CA PHE A 151 5.76 -13.46 10.52
C PHE A 151 4.91 -14.64 11.04
N TYR A 152 5.49 -15.81 10.99
CA TYR A 152 4.88 -17.04 11.53
C TYR A 152 5.88 -17.70 12.45
N PHE A 153 5.44 -18.04 13.66
CA PHE A 153 6.27 -18.58 14.72
C PHE A 153 5.68 -19.91 15.24
N LYS A 154 6.55 -20.84 15.59
CA LYS A 154 6.13 -22.10 16.26
C LYS A 154 5.79 -21.85 17.74
N GLU A 155 6.47 -20.89 18.34
CA GLU A 155 6.28 -20.48 19.73
C GLU A 155 5.72 -19.08 19.80
N LYS A 156 5.05 -18.76 20.88
CA LYS A 156 4.52 -17.42 21.12
C LYS A 156 5.67 -16.42 21.14
N HIS A 157 5.46 -15.33 20.39
CA HIS A 157 6.49 -14.30 20.19
C HIS A 157 6.26 -13.08 21.10
N CYS A 158 5.02 -12.64 21.26
CA CYS A 158 4.61 -11.49 22.06
C CYS A 158 3.19 -11.66 22.59
N GLU A 159 2.75 -10.80 23.48
CA GLU A 159 1.41 -10.83 24.06
C GLU A 159 0.30 -10.64 23.03
N ASN A 160 0.57 -9.86 21.97
CA ASN A 160 -0.39 -9.48 20.95
C ASN A 160 -0.48 -10.45 19.77
N CYS A 161 0.25 -11.59 19.80
CA CYS A 161 0.21 -12.57 18.72
C CYS A 161 -1.19 -13.12 18.49
N LEU A 162 -1.60 -13.21 17.24
CA LEU A 162 -2.69 -14.08 16.81
C LEU A 162 -2.19 -15.54 16.74
N TYR A 163 -3.09 -16.49 16.82
CA TYR A 163 -2.74 -17.90 16.65
C TYR A 163 -3.79 -18.65 15.82
N VAL A 164 -3.34 -19.70 15.17
CA VAL A 164 -4.21 -20.69 14.53
C VAL A 164 -3.87 -22.06 15.08
N GLU A 165 -4.89 -22.83 15.45
CA GLU A 165 -4.74 -24.22 15.85
C GLU A 165 -4.68 -25.10 14.61
N ARG A 166 -3.67 -25.96 14.55
CA ARG A 166 -3.51 -26.95 13.49
C ARG A 166 -3.50 -28.33 14.10
N THR A 167 -4.22 -29.25 13.50
CA THR A 167 -4.17 -30.65 13.81
C THR A 167 -3.37 -31.33 12.71
N ASP A 168 -2.31 -32.03 13.05
CA ASP A 168 -1.53 -32.81 12.10
C ASP A 168 -2.25 -34.10 11.71
N LYS A 169 -1.63 -34.91 10.82
CA LYS A 169 -2.20 -36.19 10.35
C LYS A 169 -2.36 -37.25 11.45
N ASP A 170 -1.62 -37.08 12.52
CA ASP A 170 -1.61 -37.99 13.68
C ASP A 170 -2.55 -37.52 14.80
N GLY A 171 -3.36 -36.47 14.54
CA GLY A 171 -4.32 -35.92 15.50
C GLY A 171 -3.71 -34.99 16.55
N LYS A 172 -2.41 -34.68 16.49
CA LYS A 172 -1.74 -33.83 17.46
C LYS A 172 -2.04 -32.37 17.14
N LYS A 173 -2.59 -31.65 18.13
CA LYS A 173 -2.88 -30.22 18.05
C LYS A 173 -1.61 -29.44 18.32
N SER A 174 -1.37 -28.41 17.48
CA SER A 174 -0.29 -27.44 17.65
C SER A 174 -0.82 -26.02 17.39
N LYS A 175 -0.26 -25.03 18.08
CA LYS A 175 -0.54 -23.61 17.82
C LYS A 175 0.56 -23.03 16.97
N GLN A 176 0.17 -22.32 15.92
CA GLN A 176 1.06 -21.49 15.11
C GLN A 176 0.70 -20.03 15.33
N TYR A 177 1.65 -19.26 15.82
CA TYR A 177 1.46 -17.85 16.11
C TYR A 177 1.85 -16.99 14.90
N TYR A 178 1.19 -15.85 14.72
CA TYR A 178 1.47 -14.96 13.60
C TYR A 178 1.02 -13.52 13.90
N HIS A 179 1.50 -12.60 13.07
CA HIS A 179 1.00 -11.24 13.01
C HIS A 179 0.26 -11.00 11.70
N LYS A 180 -0.74 -10.14 11.73
CA LYS A 180 -1.54 -9.77 10.58
C LYS A 180 -1.76 -8.26 10.56
N VAL A 181 -1.82 -7.68 9.38
CA VAL A 181 -2.10 -6.28 9.18
C VAL A 181 -3.19 -6.11 8.13
N LEU A 182 -4.04 -5.13 8.34
CA LEU A 182 -4.99 -4.64 7.36
C LEU A 182 -4.44 -3.33 6.77
N GLU A 183 -4.30 -3.29 5.45
CA GLU A 183 -3.93 -2.09 4.71
C GLU A 183 -5.13 -1.48 4.00
N ALA A 184 -5.22 -0.15 4.08
CA ALA A 184 -6.02 0.65 3.18
C ALA A 184 -5.08 1.31 2.17
N LYS A 185 -5.26 1.01 0.89
CA LYS A 185 -4.45 1.60 -0.19
C LYS A 185 -5.30 2.50 -1.06
N ILE A 186 -4.86 3.76 -1.24
CA ILE A 186 -5.49 4.71 -2.15
C ILE A 186 -4.88 4.58 -3.53
N MET A 187 -5.73 4.50 -4.54
CA MET A 187 -5.33 4.50 -5.94
C MET A 187 -5.27 5.94 -6.45
N LEU A 188 -4.07 6.42 -6.69
CA LEU A 188 -3.82 7.74 -7.27
C LEU A 188 -3.86 7.70 -8.80
N SER A 189 -3.32 6.65 -9.39
CA SER A 189 -3.39 6.32 -10.82
C SER A 189 -3.32 4.82 -11.00
N GLU A 190 -3.41 4.33 -12.24
CA GLU A 190 -3.29 2.89 -12.54
C GLU A 190 -2.00 2.25 -12.05
N ASN A 191 -0.93 3.03 -11.96
CA ASN A 191 0.41 2.57 -11.61
C ASN A 191 0.89 3.08 -10.24
N VAL A 192 0.05 3.85 -9.51
CA VAL A 192 0.41 4.42 -8.20
C VAL A 192 -0.69 4.11 -7.20
N ILE A 193 -0.47 3.08 -6.40
CA ILE A 193 -1.41 2.58 -5.39
C ILE A 193 -0.68 2.51 -4.05
N ILE A 194 -0.90 3.49 -3.20
CA ILE A 194 -0.11 3.74 -1.99
C ILE A 194 -0.89 3.53 -0.71
N SER A 195 -0.20 3.22 0.39
CA SER A 195 -0.80 3.09 1.71
C SER A 195 -1.34 4.43 2.22
N ILE A 196 -2.64 4.48 2.54
CA ILE A 196 -3.29 5.61 3.23
C ILE A 196 -3.54 5.31 4.70
N GLY A 197 -3.62 4.04 5.07
CA GLY A 197 -3.88 3.60 6.43
C GLY A 197 -3.44 2.16 6.67
N THR A 198 -2.96 1.90 7.87
CA THR A 198 -2.51 0.57 8.34
C THR A 198 -3.14 0.28 9.69
N GLU A 199 -3.73 -0.87 9.87
CA GLU A 199 -4.24 -1.34 11.15
C GLU A 199 -3.63 -2.69 11.47
N PHE A 200 -2.95 -2.80 12.62
CA PHE A 200 -2.42 -4.08 13.09
C PHE A 200 -3.54 -4.87 13.75
N ILE A 201 -3.70 -6.11 13.32
CA ILE A 201 -4.69 -7.04 13.87
C ILE A 201 -3.99 -7.82 14.96
N GLU A 202 -4.34 -7.53 16.21
CA GLU A 202 -3.61 -7.99 17.38
C GLU A 202 -4.59 -8.34 18.51
N ASN A 203 -4.25 -9.34 19.30
CA ASN A 203 -4.97 -9.59 20.55
C ASN A 203 -4.60 -8.52 21.58
N GLU A 204 -5.54 -8.09 22.40
CA GLU A 204 -5.29 -7.11 23.47
C GLU A 204 -4.36 -7.67 24.54
N ASN A 205 -4.49 -8.94 24.83
CA ASN A 205 -3.66 -9.66 25.81
C ASN A 205 -3.68 -11.18 25.51
N GLU A 206 -3.06 -11.95 26.40
CA GLU A 206 -2.96 -13.42 26.27
C GLU A 206 -4.28 -14.17 26.50
N GLU A 207 -5.20 -13.60 27.26
CA GLU A 207 -6.41 -14.26 27.79
C GLU A 207 -7.68 -13.88 27.04
N VAL A 208 -7.54 -13.42 25.80
CA VAL A 208 -8.72 -13.05 25.00
C VAL A 208 -9.63 -14.25 24.74
N SER A 209 -10.90 -14.11 25.04
CA SER A 209 -11.91 -15.11 24.71
C SER A 209 -12.15 -15.24 23.20
N LYS A 210 -11.92 -14.17 22.45
CA LYS A 210 -12.03 -14.13 20.99
C LYS A 210 -10.91 -13.28 20.41
N GLN A 211 -10.17 -13.86 19.49
CA GLN A 211 -9.10 -13.14 18.79
C GLN A 211 -9.65 -12.01 17.94
N ASP A 212 -8.86 -10.94 17.79
CA ASP A 212 -9.16 -9.85 16.87
C ASP A 212 -9.24 -10.36 15.42
N CYS A 213 -10.01 -9.66 14.61
CA CYS A 213 -10.29 -10.07 13.24
C CYS A 213 -10.23 -8.89 12.27
N GLU A 214 -10.14 -9.23 10.99
CA GLU A 214 -10.04 -8.26 9.91
C GLU A 214 -11.22 -7.30 9.84
N LEU A 215 -12.46 -7.74 10.14
CA LEU A 215 -13.64 -6.87 10.15
C LEU A 215 -13.61 -5.83 11.27
N ASN A 216 -13.15 -6.22 12.47
CA ASN A 216 -12.96 -5.28 13.57
C ASN A 216 -11.84 -4.28 13.25
N ALA A 217 -10.73 -4.75 12.72
CA ALA A 217 -9.66 -3.89 12.25
C ALA A 217 -10.11 -2.92 11.16
N ALA A 218 -10.95 -3.37 10.22
CA ALA A 218 -11.51 -2.52 9.18
C ALA A 218 -12.34 -1.37 9.76
N LYS A 219 -13.18 -1.66 10.76
CA LYS A 219 -13.96 -0.61 11.45
C LYS A 219 -13.05 0.46 12.06
N ARG A 220 -12.04 0.05 12.83
CA ARG A 220 -11.07 0.99 13.45
C ARG A 220 -10.29 1.80 12.40
N LEU A 221 -9.84 1.13 11.34
CA LEU A 221 -9.10 1.76 10.25
C LEU A 221 -9.95 2.79 9.49
N LEU A 222 -11.19 2.45 9.15
CA LEU A 222 -12.10 3.36 8.44
C LEU A 222 -12.50 4.57 9.30
N GLU A 223 -12.72 4.38 10.60
CA GLU A 223 -12.95 5.48 11.54
C GLU A 223 -11.76 6.44 11.57
N ARG A 224 -10.53 5.93 11.63
CA ARG A 224 -9.31 6.74 11.57
C ARG A 224 -9.18 7.48 10.23
N ILE A 225 -9.40 6.81 9.11
CA ILE A 225 -9.39 7.45 7.79
C ILE A 225 -10.45 8.56 7.70
N LYS A 226 -11.63 8.34 8.28
CA LYS A 226 -12.68 9.36 8.32
C LYS A 226 -12.26 10.60 9.12
N LYS A 227 -11.61 10.39 10.26
CA LYS A 227 -11.06 11.50 11.08
C LYS A 227 -9.92 12.24 10.36
N GLU A 228 -9.07 11.51 9.66
CA GLU A 228 -7.92 12.07 8.95
C GLU A 228 -8.28 12.81 7.67
N TYR A 229 -9.29 12.31 6.94
CA TYR A 229 -9.73 12.83 5.64
C TYR A 229 -11.26 13.06 5.62
N PRO A 230 -11.80 13.96 6.46
CA PRO A 230 -13.24 14.05 6.73
C PRO A 230 -14.09 14.43 5.51
N ARG A 231 -13.50 15.14 4.54
CA ARG A 231 -14.19 15.63 3.33
C ARG A 231 -13.84 14.84 2.06
N LEU A 232 -12.99 13.84 2.15
CA LEU A 232 -12.58 13.08 0.97
C LEU A 232 -13.75 12.21 0.49
N PRO A 233 -14.20 12.35 -0.76
CA PRO A 233 -15.20 11.45 -1.33
C PRO A 233 -14.53 10.12 -1.64
N ILE A 234 -14.92 9.06 -0.95
CA ILE A 234 -14.27 7.74 -0.99
C ILE A 234 -15.24 6.70 -1.54
N CYS A 235 -14.71 5.79 -2.35
CA CYS A 235 -15.33 4.50 -2.67
C CYS A 235 -14.44 3.39 -2.11
N ILE A 236 -14.95 2.67 -1.09
CA ILE A 236 -14.25 1.54 -0.49
C ILE A 236 -14.38 0.32 -1.38
N GLN A 237 -13.27 -0.33 -1.68
CA GLN A 237 -13.22 -1.60 -2.40
C GLN A 237 -12.69 -2.71 -1.47
N GLY A 238 -13.35 -3.85 -1.51
CA GLY A 238 -12.96 -4.99 -0.68
C GLY A 238 -13.40 -6.32 -1.28
N ASP A 239 -12.94 -7.39 -0.70
CA ASP A 239 -13.38 -8.73 -1.06
C ASP A 239 -14.76 -9.05 -0.43
N ALA A 240 -15.25 -10.26 -0.66
CA ALA A 240 -16.55 -10.70 -0.14
C ALA A 240 -16.62 -10.76 1.41
N LEU A 241 -15.49 -10.66 2.11
CA LEU A 241 -15.48 -10.58 3.57
C LEU A 241 -16.21 -9.31 4.06
N TYR A 242 -16.02 -8.21 3.33
CA TYR A 242 -16.61 -6.89 3.65
C TYR A 242 -18.04 -6.71 3.14
N ALA A 243 -18.55 -7.63 2.32
CA ALA A 243 -19.93 -7.58 1.82
C ALA A 243 -20.93 -7.95 2.92
N THR A 244 -21.02 -7.14 3.96
CA THR A 244 -21.89 -7.31 5.14
C THR A 244 -22.70 -6.04 5.41
N GLU A 245 -23.93 -6.18 5.89
CA GLU A 245 -24.77 -5.02 6.21
C GLU A 245 -24.11 -4.03 7.18
N PRO A 246 -23.46 -4.48 8.29
CA PRO A 246 -22.80 -3.54 9.20
C PRO A 246 -21.72 -2.71 8.52
N PHE A 247 -20.99 -3.30 7.56
CA PHE A 247 -19.96 -2.59 6.83
C PHE A 247 -20.55 -1.58 5.84
N MET A 248 -21.62 -1.94 5.15
CA MET A 248 -22.33 -1.04 4.23
C MET A 248 -22.99 0.12 4.98
N LYS A 249 -23.60 -0.13 6.15
CA LYS A 249 -24.13 0.91 7.05
C LYS A 249 -23.04 1.90 7.47
N LEU A 250 -21.85 1.40 7.84
CA LEU A 250 -20.70 2.25 8.19
C LEU A 250 -20.27 3.15 7.02
N CYS A 251 -20.21 2.62 5.80
CA CYS A 251 -19.93 3.42 4.62
C CYS A 251 -20.98 4.52 4.40
N LYS A 252 -22.26 4.22 4.59
CA LYS A 252 -23.37 5.17 4.47
C LYS A 252 -23.27 6.29 5.51
N GLU A 253 -22.99 5.95 6.78
CA GLU A 253 -22.78 6.92 7.87
C GLU A 253 -21.65 7.90 7.54
N TYR A 254 -20.57 7.41 6.91
CA TYR A 254 -19.44 8.24 6.49
C TYR A 254 -19.67 9.00 5.19
N LYS A 255 -20.81 8.80 4.53
CA LYS A 255 -21.16 9.32 3.20
C LYS A 255 -20.14 8.85 2.13
N TRP A 256 -19.72 7.61 2.23
CA TRP A 256 -18.86 6.94 1.30
C TRP A 256 -19.62 5.96 0.40
N SER A 257 -19.09 5.74 -0.77
CA SER A 257 -19.53 4.65 -1.64
C SER A 257 -18.71 3.40 -1.37
N TYR A 258 -19.24 2.26 -1.81
CA TYR A 258 -18.52 1.00 -1.76
C TYR A 258 -18.66 0.24 -3.08
N LEU A 259 -17.72 -0.64 -3.35
CA LEU A 259 -17.71 -1.60 -4.45
C LEU A 259 -17.08 -2.90 -3.92
N LEU A 260 -17.91 -3.87 -3.59
CA LEU A 260 -17.51 -5.07 -2.87
C LEU A 260 -17.72 -6.30 -3.74
N THR A 261 -16.77 -7.25 -3.71
CA THR A 261 -16.93 -8.51 -4.42
C THR A 261 -18.06 -9.33 -3.80
N GLN A 262 -18.97 -9.83 -4.62
CA GLN A 262 -19.99 -10.77 -4.21
C GLN A 262 -19.54 -12.19 -4.50
N LYS A 263 -19.62 -13.06 -3.48
CA LYS A 263 -19.40 -14.51 -3.64
C LYS A 263 -20.72 -15.23 -3.41
N SER A 264 -21.03 -16.17 -4.28
CA SER A 264 -22.21 -17.02 -4.16
C SER A 264 -22.33 -17.64 -2.75
N GLY A 265 -23.52 -17.60 -2.19
CA GLY A 265 -23.87 -18.17 -0.91
C GLY A 265 -23.61 -17.29 0.33
N ARG A 266 -22.94 -16.14 0.19
CA ARG A 266 -22.72 -15.22 1.33
C ARG A 266 -23.90 -14.30 1.62
N GLN A 267 -24.57 -13.84 0.58
CA GLN A 267 -25.81 -13.06 0.67
C GLN A 267 -26.85 -13.70 -0.25
N LYS A 268 -27.40 -14.83 0.18
CA LYS A 268 -28.32 -15.64 -0.63
C LYS A 268 -29.48 -14.84 -1.19
N ASN A 269 -30.14 -14.02 -0.37
CA ASN A 269 -31.30 -13.23 -0.81
C ASN A 269 -30.92 -12.23 -1.92
N VAL A 270 -29.72 -11.61 -1.85
CA VAL A 270 -29.23 -10.69 -2.89
C VAL A 270 -28.89 -11.45 -4.16
N ASP A 271 -28.25 -12.62 -4.04
CA ASP A 271 -27.97 -13.49 -5.18
C ASP A 271 -29.26 -13.96 -5.86
N GLU A 272 -30.22 -14.46 -5.08
CA GLU A 272 -31.53 -14.94 -5.57
C GLU A 272 -32.33 -13.79 -6.20
N GLY A 273 -32.34 -12.61 -5.58
CA GLY A 273 -33.00 -11.43 -6.10
C GLY A 273 -32.43 -10.97 -7.42
N PHE A 274 -31.09 -10.92 -7.52
CA PHE A 274 -30.41 -10.57 -8.77
C PHE A 274 -30.65 -11.60 -9.88
N GLU A 275 -30.59 -12.90 -9.57
CA GLU A 275 -30.88 -13.96 -10.55
C GLU A 275 -32.34 -13.94 -11.00
N TRP A 276 -33.27 -13.59 -10.11
CA TRP A 276 -34.66 -13.42 -10.48
C TRP A 276 -34.83 -12.25 -11.45
N ILE A 277 -34.25 -11.09 -11.14
CA ILE A 277 -34.29 -9.92 -12.04
C ILE A 277 -33.62 -10.27 -13.37
N LYS A 278 -32.47 -10.96 -13.36
CA LYS A 278 -31.71 -11.35 -14.55
C LYS A 278 -32.51 -12.27 -15.50
N LYS A 279 -33.44 -13.05 -15.00
CA LYS A 279 -34.31 -13.89 -15.81
C LYS A 279 -35.50 -13.12 -16.41
N GLY A 280 -35.87 -11.97 -15.85
CA GLY A 280 -36.86 -11.07 -16.37
C GLY A 280 -36.34 -10.18 -17.50
N GLU A 281 -37.25 -9.35 -18.05
CA GLU A 281 -36.89 -8.37 -19.08
C GLU A 281 -36.21 -7.11 -18.50
N ASP A 282 -36.18 -6.98 -17.16
CA ASP A 282 -35.71 -5.78 -16.45
C ASP A 282 -34.18 -5.72 -16.26
N THR A 283 -33.43 -6.75 -16.67
CA THR A 283 -31.97 -6.75 -16.54
C THR A 283 -31.34 -6.14 -17.77
N GLU A 284 -30.68 -5.01 -17.59
CA GLU A 284 -29.90 -4.42 -18.65
C GLU A 284 -28.55 -5.15 -18.82
N TYR A 285 -28.19 -5.39 -20.08
CA TYR A 285 -26.89 -5.97 -20.41
C TYR A 285 -26.19 -5.17 -21.51
N GLN A 286 -24.86 -5.30 -21.52
CA GLN A 286 -23.99 -4.69 -22.51
C GLN A 286 -22.95 -5.71 -22.97
N THR A 287 -22.71 -5.79 -24.28
CA THR A 287 -21.68 -6.67 -24.88
C THR A 287 -20.46 -5.88 -25.31
N GLY A 288 -19.35 -6.58 -25.54
CA GLY A 288 -18.13 -5.95 -26.06
C GLY A 288 -17.37 -5.12 -25.04
N LEU A 289 -17.61 -5.37 -23.75
CA LEU A 289 -16.95 -4.67 -22.65
C LEU A 289 -15.52 -5.18 -22.41
N CYS A 290 -14.64 -4.25 -22.11
CA CYS A 290 -13.21 -4.50 -21.87
C CYS A 290 -12.53 -5.17 -23.08
N GLU A 291 -11.25 -5.45 -22.98
CA GLU A 291 -10.44 -6.06 -24.06
C GLU A 291 -10.87 -7.50 -24.40
N GLU A 292 -11.58 -8.18 -23.50
CA GLU A 292 -11.95 -9.59 -23.62
C GLU A 292 -13.34 -9.82 -24.21
N LYS A 293 -13.99 -8.79 -24.72
CA LYS A 293 -15.35 -8.87 -25.32
C LYS A 293 -16.38 -9.56 -24.42
N GLY A 294 -16.33 -9.30 -23.13
CA GLY A 294 -17.25 -9.88 -22.16
C GLY A 294 -18.65 -9.27 -22.21
N ARG A 295 -19.56 -9.86 -21.42
CA ARG A 295 -20.91 -9.36 -21.20
C ARG A 295 -21.03 -8.81 -19.79
N GLY A 296 -21.64 -7.63 -19.66
CA GLY A 296 -21.98 -7.04 -18.37
C GLY A 296 -23.49 -7.05 -18.16
N PHE A 297 -23.91 -7.42 -16.97
CA PHE A 297 -25.30 -7.37 -16.52
C PHE A 297 -25.37 -6.48 -15.30
N TYR A 298 -26.46 -5.74 -15.11
CA TYR A 298 -26.65 -4.96 -13.89
C TYR A 298 -28.13 -4.79 -13.56
N ALA A 299 -28.38 -4.63 -12.28
CA ALA A 299 -29.66 -4.22 -11.74
C ALA A 299 -29.44 -3.24 -10.61
N ASN A 300 -30.22 -2.18 -10.59
CA ASN A 300 -30.28 -1.25 -9.46
C ASN A 300 -31.39 -1.66 -8.51
N HIS A 301 -31.28 -1.26 -7.24
CA HIS A 301 -32.31 -1.49 -6.19
C HIS A 301 -32.63 -2.97 -5.95
N VAL A 302 -31.64 -3.84 -5.99
CA VAL A 302 -31.84 -5.27 -5.71
C VAL A 302 -32.25 -5.51 -4.26
N GLU A 303 -31.94 -4.58 -3.34
CA GLU A 303 -32.39 -4.61 -1.95
C GLU A 303 -33.91 -4.71 -1.78
N GLU A 304 -34.71 -4.09 -2.65
CA GLU A 304 -36.15 -4.13 -2.60
C GLU A 304 -36.68 -5.57 -2.76
N VAL A 305 -36.08 -6.34 -3.69
CA VAL A 305 -36.44 -7.74 -3.92
C VAL A 305 -35.85 -8.67 -2.86
N ALA A 306 -34.66 -8.34 -2.38
CA ALA A 306 -33.93 -9.13 -1.39
C ALA A 306 -34.36 -8.88 0.06
N GLY A 307 -35.31 -7.93 0.30
CA GLY A 307 -35.76 -7.57 1.64
C GLY A 307 -34.64 -6.95 2.52
N LYS A 308 -33.80 -6.10 1.92
CA LYS A 308 -32.68 -5.42 2.58
C LYS A 308 -32.97 -3.93 2.74
N GLU A 309 -32.39 -3.29 3.77
CA GLU A 309 -32.57 -1.86 4.05
C GLU A 309 -31.54 -0.96 3.36
N GLU A 310 -30.37 -1.51 3.05
CA GLU A 310 -29.28 -0.74 2.47
C GLU A 310 -29.29 -0.85 0.95
N ILE A 311 -29.01 0.26 0.26
CA ILE A 311 -28.97 0.32 -1.21
C ILE A 311 -27.97 -0.70 -1.75
N MET A 312 -28.43 -1.58 -2.61
CA MET A 312 -27.66 -2.65 -3.21
C MET A 312 -27.90 -2.71 -4.71
N ASN A 313 -27.02 -2.08 -5.45
CA ASN A 313 -26.96 -2.24 -6.89
C ASN A 313 -25.96 -3.36 -7.20
N VAL A 314 -26.33 -4.28 -8.06
CA VAL A 314 -25.53 -5.46 -8.39
C VAL A 314 -25.15 -5.41 -9.86
N PHE A 315 -23.91 -5.75 -10.15
CA PHE A 315 -23.48 -5.96 -11.53
C PHE A 315 -22.58 -7.18 -11.63
N GLU A 316 -22.64 -7.78 -12.80
CA GLU A 316 -21.93 -9.00 -13.13
C GLU A 316 -21.20 -8.85 -14.45
N TYR A 317 -20.01 -9.41 -14.53
CA TYR A 317 -19.22 -9.46 -15.74
C TYR A 317 -18.86 -10.91 -16.07
N GLU A 318 -19.23 -11.33 -17.26
CA GLU A 318 -18.95 -12.65 -17.80
C GLU A 318 -18.01 -12.53 -18.99
N TYR A 319 -16.96 -13.33 -19.03
CA TYR A 319 -16.12 -13.45 -20.22
C TYR A 319 -15.64 -14.88 -20.44
N GLU A 320 -15.33 -15.19 -21.68
CA GLU A 320 -14.71 -16.44 -22.08
C GLU A 320 -13.19 -16.22 -22.15
N GLY A 321 -12.43 -16.97 -21.33
CA GLY A 321 -10.98 -16.94 -21.33
C GLY A 321 -10.38 -17.37 -22.68
N LYS A 322 -9.11 -17.07 -22.91
CA LYS A 322 -8.40 -17.40 -24.19
C LYS A 322 -8.52 -18.86 -24.59
N ASP A 323 -8.68 -19.77 -23.65
CA ASP A 323 -8.79 -21.22 -23.90
C ASP A 323 -10.23 -21.70 -24.19
N LYS A 324 -11.21 -20.80 -24.32
CA LYS A 324 -12.64 -21.07 -24.65
C LYS A 324 -13.32 -22.17 -23.82
N LYS A 325 -12.64 -22.74 -22.80
CA LYS A 325 -13.14 -23.88 -22.03
C LYS A 325 -13.78 -23.50 -20.69
N GLN A 326 -13.56 -22.28 -20.18
CA GLN A 326 -14.15 -21.83 -18.93
C GLN A 326 -14.69 -20.41 -19.05
N LYS A 327 -15.99 -20.29 -18.79
CA LYS A 327 -16.67 -19.02 -18.58
C LYS A 327 -16.29 -18.52 -17.19
N THR A 328 -15.72 -17.34 -17.11
CA THR A 328 -15.39 -16.69 -15.82
C THR A 328 -16.43 -15.61 -15.53
N THR A 329 -16.97 -15.65 -14.33
CA THR A 329 -17.99 -14.70 -13.88
C THR A 329 -17.50 -13.97 -12.64
N PHE A 330 -17.61 -12.66 -12.65
CA PHE A 330 -17.37 -11.80 -11.52
C PHE A 330 -18.64 -11.04 -11.17
N ARG A 331 -18.94 -10.92 -9.88
CA ARG A 331 -20.11 -10.18 -9.39
C ARG A 331 -19.70 -9.24 -8.27
N TRP A 332 -20.30 -8.05 -8.26
CA TRP A 332 -20.05 -7.01 -7.27
C TRP A 332 -21.35 -6.36 -6.80
N ILE A 333 -21.30 -5.86 -5.57
CA ILE A 333 -22.34 -5.05 -4.96
C ILE A 333 -21.81 -3.63 -4.77
N THR A 334 -22.62 -2.63 -5.03
CA THR A 334 -22.30 -1.22 -4.86
C THR A 334 -23.54 -0.41 -4.46
N ASN A 335 -23.33 0.75 -3.83
CA ASN A 335 -24.38 1.76 -3.66
C ASN A 335 -24.30 2.88 -4.71
N LEU A 336 -23.39 2.76 -5.68
CA LEU A 336 -23.34 3.65 -6.84
C LEU A 336 -24.41 3.23 -7.85
N GLU A 337 -25.16 4.19 -8.37
CA GLU A 337 -26.09 3.95 -9.44
C GLU A 337 -25.38 3.49 -10.71
N ILE A 338 -25.88 2.41 -11.31
CA ILE A 338 -25.28 1.76 -12.47
C ILE A 338 -26.10 2.11 -13.71
N ASN A 339 -25.42 2.41 -14.79
CA ASN A 339 -26.00 2.64 -16.10
C ASN A 339 -25.01 2.21 -17.21
N LYS A 340 -25.48 2.20 -18.46
CA LYS A 340 -24.66 1.79 -19.62
C LYS A 340 -23.37 2.59 -19.79
N ARG A 341 -23.32 3.84 -19.31
CA ARG A 341 -22.15 4.71 -19.48
C ARG A 341 -21.04 4.43 -18.46
N ASN A 342 -21.39 3.96 -17.27
CA ASN A 342 -20.42 3.74 -16.19
C ASN A 342 -20.16 2.26 -15.87
N LEU A 343 -20.90 1.32 -16.49
CA LEU A 343 -20.78 -0.12 -16.21
C LEU A 343 -19.34 -0.63 -16.47
N GLU A 344 -18.76 -0.26 -17.58
CA GLU A 344 -17.39 -0.68 -17.91
C GLU A 344 -16.35 -0.14 -16.92
N GLU A 345 -16.46 1.13 -16.53
CA GLU A 345 -15.60 1.71 -15.49
C GLU A 345 -15.72 0.97 -14.16
N LEU A 346 -16.95 0.60 -13.75
CA LEU A 346 -17.19 -0.16 -12.52
C LEU A 346 -16.64 -1.59 -12.61
N ILE A 347 -16.78 -2.27 -13.74
CA ILE A 347 -16.19 -3.60 -13.99
C ILE A 347 -14.67 -3.52 -13.88
N GLN A 348 -14.04 -2.57 -14.56
CA GLN A 348 -12.60 -2.35 -14.47
C GLN A 348 -12.16 -2.05 -13.04
N ALA A 349 -12.93 -1.19 -12.34
CA ALA A 349 -12.67 -0.88 -10.95
C ALA A 349 -12.71 -2.12 -10.05
N GLY A 350 -13.72 -2.97 -10.21
CA GLY A 350 -13.85 -4.21 -9.46
C GLY A 350 -12.71 -5.20 -9.72
N ARG A 351 -12.31 -5.34 -10.98
CA ARG A 351 -11.19 -6.20 -11.39
C ARG A 351 -9.83 -5.66 -10.87
N TRP A 352 -9.65 -4.37 -10.83
CA TRP A 352 -8.40 -3.76 -10.36
C TRP A 352 -8.14 -3.92 -8.86
N ARG A 353 -9.13 -4.27 -8.04
CA ARG A 353 -8.90 -4.67 -6.65
C ARG A 353 -7.86 -5.78 -6.55
N TRP A 354 -7.90 -6.73 -7.47
CA TRP A 354 -6.95 -7.84 -7.53
C TRP A 354 -5.49 -7.41 -7.80
N LYS A 355 -5.27 -6.23 -8.40
CA LYS A 355 -3.93 -5.65 -8.55
C LYS A 355 -3.23 -5.41 -7.21
N ILE A 356 -3.97 -5.06 -6.16
CA ILE A 356 -3.37 -4.85 -4.84
C ILE A 356 -2.83 -6.14 -4.25
N GLU A 357 -3.57 -7.23 -4.37
CA GLU A 357 -3.12 -8.53 -3.88
C GLU A 357 -1.86 -8.98 -4.62
N ASN A 358 -1.84 -8.86 -5.95
CA ASN A 358 -0.75 -9.37 -6.77
C ASN A 358 0.42 -8.39 -6.93
N GLU A 359 0.17 -7.13 -7.18
CA GLU A 359 1.22 -6.13 -7.43
C GLU A 359 1.61 -5.39 -6.14
N GLY A 360 0.69 -5.22 -5.18
CA GLY A 360 0.95 -4.61 -3.90
C GLY A 360 1.60 -5.58 -2.91
N PHE A 361 0.80 -6.44 -2.30
CA PHE A 361 1.29 -7.32 -1.23
C PHE A 361 2.24 -8.42 -1.69
N ASN A 362 2.03 -8.99 -2.87
CA ASN A 362 2.95 -10.01 -3.37
C ASN A 362 4.34 -9.42 -3.62
N ASN A 363 4.43 -8.22 -4.18
CA ASN A 363 5.69 -7.50 -4.32
C ASN A 363 6.32 -7.15 -2.97
N GLN A 364 5.52 -6.80 -1.98
CA GLN A 364 6.02 -6.51 -0.63
C GLN A 364 6.48 -7.78 0.11
N LYS A 365 5.79 -8.92 -0.06
CA LYS A 365 6.14 -10.19 0.60
C LYS A 365 7.32 -10.90 -0.06
N ASN A 366 7.26 -11.05 -1.38
CA ASN A 366 8.14 -11.93 -2.15
C ASN A 366 9.08 -11.15 -3.08
N GLY A 367 8.81 -9.87 -3.29
CA GLY A 367 9.58 -8.97 -4.15
C GLY A 367 10.68 -8.22 -3.38
N LEU A 368 10.65 -6.88 -3.51
CA LEU A 368 11.68 -5.98 -3.02
C LEU A 368 11.81 -5.96 -1.49
N TYR A 369 10.68 -5.79 -0.78
CA TYR A 369 10.72 -5.41 0.63
C TYR A 369 10.80 -6.58 1.60
N ARG A 370 10.44 -7.79 1.16
CA ARG A 370 10.46 -9.02 1.97
C ARG A 370 9.87 -8.80 3.37
N ILE A 371 8.66 -8.25 3.45
CA ILE A 371 8.00 -7.89 4.72
C ILE A 371 7.82 -9.07 5.69
N LYS A 372 8.02 -10.31 5.21
CA LYS A 372 8.07 -11.52 6.04
C LYS A 372 9.39 -11.67 6.81
N HIS A 373 10.41 -10.86 6.49
CA HIS A 373 11.68 -10.88 7.22
C HIS A 373 11.56 -10.05 8.48
N LEU A 374 11.81 -10.66 9.62
CA LEU A 374 11.73 -10.02 10.93
C LEU A 374 12.99 -9.21 11.19
N ASN A 375 12.88 -7.88 11.25
CA ASN A 375 14.01 -6.99 11.56
C ASN A 375 14.17 -6.74 13.08
N SER A 376 13.12 -6.90 13.87
CA SER A 376 13.15 -6.79 15.33
C SER A 376 12.07 -7.67 15.94
N ARG A 377 12.32 -8.15 17.16
CA ARG A 377 11.33 -8.88 17.98
C ARG A 377 10.50 -7.93 18.86
N ASN A 378 10.92 -6.70 19.04
CA ASN A 378 10.14 -5.71 19.75
C ASN A 378 8.91 -5.29 18.94
N SER A 379 7.74 -5.24 19.57
CA SER A 379 6.46 -4.95 18.90
C SER A 379 6.46 -3.58 18.22
N ASN A 380 6.93 -2.52 18.89
CA ASN A 380 6.99 -1.19 18.30
C ASN A 380 7.97 -1.13 17.13
N ALA A 381 9.18 -1.67 17.27
CA ALA A 381 10.15 -1.70 16.18
C ALA A 381 9.64 -2.49 14.99
N MET A 382 8.98 -3.63 15.21
CA MET A 382 8.35 -4.43 14.16
C MET A 382 7.31 -3.63 13.38
N LYS A 383 6.42 -2.91 14.08
CA LYS A 383 5.41 -2.03 13.47
C LYS A 383 6.05 -0.87 12.72
N ASN A 384 7.05 -0.23 13.31
CA ASN A 384 7.76 0.90 12.70
C ASN A 384 8.53 0.49 11.45
N HIS A 385 9.20 -0.66 11.43
CA HIS A 385 9.82 -1.21 10.22
C HIS A 385 8.80 -1.43 9.10
N TYR A 386 7.62 -1.96 9.44
CA TYR A 386 6.54 -2.15 8.49
C TYR A 386 6.05 -0.80 7.93
N LEU A 387 5.80 0.18 8.79
CA LEU A 387 5.31 1.51 8.38
C LEU A 387 6.35 2.28 7.55
N ILE A 388 7.63 2.20 7.90
CA ILE A 388 8.73 2.77 7.08
C ILE A 388 8.76 2.09 5.70
N THR A 389 8.50 0.78 5.63
CA THR A 389 8.38 0.09 4.34
C THR A 389 7.23 0.63 3.50
N GLN A 390 6.08 0.95 4.10
CA GLN A 390 4.97 1.58 3.37
C GLN A 390 5.33 2.98 2.87
N ILE A 391 6.09 3.77 3.63
CA ILE A 391 6.59 5.08 3.19
C ILE A 391 7.61 4.93 2.06
N ALA A 392 8.52 3.96 2.15
CA ALA A 392 9.47 3.65 1.09
C ALA A 392 8.76 3.20 -0.20
N ASP A 393 7.68 2.45 -0.07
CA ASP A 393 6.85 2.02 -1.20
C ASP A 393 6.16 3.21 -1.89
N ILE A 394 5.67 4.21 -1.14
CA ILE A 394 5.14 5.46 -1.71
C ILE A 394 6.20 6.13 -2.59
N LEU A 395 7.39 6.31 -2.07
CA LEU A 395 8.49 6.97 -2.80
C LEU A 395 8.92 6.16 -4.03
N MET A 396 9.02 4.84 -3.88
CA MET A 396 9.41 3.97 -4.99
C MET A 396 8.36 3.96 -6.10
N GLN A 397 7.06 3.90 -5.79
CA GLN A 397 6.00 3.96 -6.79
C GLN A 397 5.98 5.29 -7.54
N LEU A 398 6.17 6.42 -6.84
CA LEU A 398 6.30 7.73 -7.47
C LEU A 398 7.53 7.80 -8.37
N TYR A 399 8.66 7.26 -7.93
CA TYR A 399 9.89 7.19 -8.72
C TYR A 399 9.71 6.35 -9.99
N LEU A 400 9.08 5.18 -9.88
CA LEU A 400 8.79 4.31 -11.02
C LEU A 400 7.81 4.95 -12.00
N ALA A 401 6.80 5.66 -11.50
CA ALA A 401 5.81 6.34 -12.33
C ALA A 401 6.40 7.52 -13.09
N TRP A 402 7.38 8.22 -12.51
CA TRP A 402 8.04 9.36 -13.15
C TRP A 402 9.21 8.96 -14.05
N ASN A 403 9.97 7.94 -13.70
CA ASN A 403 11.20 7.61 -14.40
C ASN A 403 10.92 6.99 -15.78
N PRO A 404 11.14 7.72 -16.89
CA PRO A 404 10.85 7.24 -18.23
C PRO A 404 11.67 6.02 -18.62
N TYR A 405 12.87 5.84 -18.03
CA TYR A 405 13.73 4.68 -18.33
C TYR A 405 13.21 3.38 -17.77
N VAL A 406 12.57 3.45 -16.60
CA VAL A 406 11.94 2.26 -16.01
C VAL A 406 10.78 1.82 -16.91
N LYS A 407 10.00 2.78 -17.44
CA LYS A 407 8.90 2.52 -18.39
C LYS A 407 9.41 1.96 -19.72
N GLU A 408 10.37 2.64 -20.37
CA GLU A 408 10.91 2.26 -21.68
C GLU A 408 11.59 0.89 -21.66
N LEU A 409 12.35 0.58 -20.61
CA LEU A 409 13.14 -0.64 -20.49
C LEU A 409 12.37 -1.78 -19.82
N LYS A 410 11.10 -1.60 -19.43
CA LYS A 410 10.27 -2.58 -18.70
C LYS A 410 11.03 -3.17 -17.48
N GLN A 411 11.79 -2.33 -16.78
CA GLN A 411 12.60 -2.76 -15.65
C GLN A 411 11.73 -3.21 -14.49
N THR A 412 12.12 -4.31 -13.88
CA THR A 412 11.48 -4.76 -12.65
C THR A 412 11.85 -3.84 -11.48
N ILE A 413 10.98 -3.73 -10.50
CA ILE A 413 11.24 -2.98 -9.26
C ILE A 413 12.54 -3.44 -8.58
N LYS A 414 12.85 -4.73 -8.63
CA LYS A 414 14.09 -5.32 -8.09
C LYS A 414 15.34 -4.82 -8.81
N ASN A 415 15.32 -4.76 -10.13
CA ASN A 415 16.45 -4.24 -10.91
C ASN A 415 16.63 -2.74 -10.67
N THR A 416 15.54 -2.00 -10.57
CA THR A 416 15.58 -0.56 -10.23
C THR A 416 16.19 -0.34 -8.85
N SER A 417 15.83 -1.12 -7.86
CA SER A 417 16.38 -1.06 -6.52
C SER A 417 17.87 -1.40 -6.47
N SER A 418 18.32 -2.40 -7.23
CA SER A 418 19.75 -2.72 -7.35
C SER A 418 20.56 -1.57 -7.98
N LYS A 419 19.99 -0.88 -8.96
CA LYS A 419 20.61 0.32 -9.56
C LYS A 419 20.64 1.50 -8.59
N LEU A 420 19.61 1.66 -7.77
CA LEU A 420 19.61 2.67 -6.71
C LEU A 420 20.71 2.40 -5.70
N LEU A 421 20.89 1.15 -5.26
CA LEU A 421 21.99 0.76 -4.36
C LEU A 421 23.36 1.04 -4.99
N GLU A 422 23.56 0.63 -6.24
CA GLU A 422 24.82 0.86 -6.95
C GLU A 422 25.12 2.35 -7.08
N SER A 423 24.14 3.14 -7.48
CA SER A 423 24.27 4.60 -7.59
C SER A 423 24.52 5.27 -6.23
N PHE A 424 23.83 4.83 -5.16
CA PHE A 424 24.00 5.33 -3.80
C PHE A 424 25.43 5.09 -3.26
N ARG A 425 26.02 3.95 -3.57
CA ARG A 425 27.40 3.61 -3.14
C ARG A 425 28.48 4.30 -3.96
N ARG A 426 28.25 4.56 -5.24
CA ARG A 426 29.28 5.01 -6.17
C ARG A 426 29.26 6.49 -6.51
N LEU A 427 28.10 7.13 -6.37
CA LEU A 427 27.95 8.52 -6.80
C LEU A 427 28.19 9.47 -5.62
N LYS A 428 29.13 10.36 -5.79
CA LYS A 428 29.29 11.51 -4.89
C LYS A 428 28.24 12.56 -5.24
N ILE A 429 27.37 12.87 -4.30
CA ILE A 429 26.32 13.90 -4.41
C ILE A 429 26.77 15.10 -3.59
N THR A 430 26.58 16.31 -4.14
CA THR A 430 26.87 17.58 -3.47
C THR A 430 25.58 18.32 -3.13
N GLU A 431 25.65 19.26 -2.19
CA GLU A 431 24.52 20.15 -1.89
C GLU A 431 24.11 20.99 -3.11
N GLU A 432 25.06 21.32 -3.99
CA GLU A 432 24.82 22.04 -5.24
C GLU A 432 23.99 21.21 -6.22
N ASP A 433 24.28 19.90 -6.33
CA ASP A 433 23.49 18.97 -7.15
C ASP A 433 22.03 18.95 -6.71
N VAL A 434 21.76 18.85 -5.42
CA VAL A 434 20.41 18.85 -4.86
C VAL A 434 19.74 20.21 -5.07
N SER A 435 20.45 21.32 -4.85
CA SER A 435 19.92 22.68 -5.06
C SER A 435 19.59 22.95 -6.53
N TYR A 436 20.44 22.51 -7.45
CA TYR A 436 20.20 22.62 -8.90
C TYR A 436 18.96 21.84 -9.32
N ILE A 437 18.81 20.63 -8.81
CA ILE A 437 17.69 19.75 -9.05
C ILE A 437 16.37 20.39 -8.61
N LEU A 438 16.33 20.99 -7.41
CA LEU A 438 15.15 21.61 -6.86
C LEU A 438 14.68 22.83 -7.69
N ARG A 439 15.62 23.55 -8.31
CA ARG A 439 15.30 24.77 -9.10
C ARG A 439 14.80 24.47 -10.50
N TYR A 440 15.28 23.43 -11.14
CA TYR A 440 15.14 23.23 -12.59
C TYR A 440 14.34 22.00 -13.02
N THR A 441 13.82 21.22 -12.06
CA THR A 441 13.08 20.01 -12.41
C THR A 441 11.59 20.17 -12.18
N THR A 442 10.83 20.16 -13.26
CA THR A 442 9.39 19.97 -13.24
C THR A 442 9.09 18.50 -13.51
N ILE A 443 8.39 17.85 -12.58
CA ILE A 443 7.96 16.46 -12.72
C ILE A 443 6.51 16.46 -13.15
N TYR A 444 6.25 15.87 -14.33
CA TYR A 444 4.91 15.59 -14.80
C TYR A 444 4.67 14.09 -14.69
N LEU A 445 3.58 13.71 -14.03
CA LEU A 445 3.08 12.35 -14.04
C LEU A 445 1.98 12.28 -15.10
N GLU A 446 2.25 11.62 -16.20
CA GLU A 446 1.28 11.36 -17.25
C GLU A 446 0.29 10.25 -16.87
#